data_ac3487e75ca01bf815aee1f265ea95de
#
_entry.id   ac3487e75ca01bf815aee1f265ea95de
#
_cell.length_a   1.000
_cell.length_b   1.000
_cell.length_c   1.000
_cell.angle_alpha   90.00
_cell.angle_beta   90.00
_cell.angle_gamma   90.00
#
_symmetry.space_group_name_H-M   'P 1'
#
loop_
_entity.id
_entity.type
_entity.pdbx_description
1 polymer ?
#
loop_
_entity_poly.entity_id
_entity_poly.type
_entity_poly.pdbx_seq_one_letter_code
_entity_poly.pdbx_strand_id
1 'polypeptide(L)'
;MNPLSGVLSEAWGMYKAYARHLLTIAFAIYVVAAIITAILSLAGAFGTLLGSLVSLVAAFLLQAALVKAVQDVRDGRVDMSVGETVSAARPYLWSVMGASLLAGIAIGIGLILVIVPGLFLITIWAVIVPVIVIEQSGALASFGRSRELVRGRGWHVFGTLVIVYVILLVVNIVLGLIFSALPHVLGSGLSSVISGTLISPFIALVVTLVYYRLVGSAPTPSAPGENYGGFQQPPQGGAPYGGGFQEPPQSSGTYGGYPQPPQQQGGGYPQPPQQQGGGYPQPPQQGGQNYGGQNYGGQPQGPYEGENYGGHQQP
;
A
#
# COMPACT_ATOMS: atom_id res chain seq x y z
N MET A 1 -11.00 -23.07 -4.29
CA MET A 1 -11.31 -21.90 -5.15
C MET A 1 -10.01 -21.20 -5.52
N ASN A 2 -9.90 -20.68 -6.75
CA ASN A 2 -8.70 -19.94 -7.16
C ASN A 2 -8.67 -18.56 -6.45
N PRO A 3 -7.69 -18.26 -5.57
CA PRO A 3 -7.65 -17.00 -4.83
C PRO A 3 -7.44 -15.77 -5.73
N LEU A 4 -6.96 -15.98 -6.96
CA LEU A 4 -6.71 -14.91 -7.92
C LEU A 4 -7.83 -14.77 -8.97
N SER A 5 -8.94 -15.55 -8.85
CA SER A 5 -10.06 -15.40 -9.76
C SER A 5 -10.65 -13.98 -9.64
N GLY A 6 -10.89 -13.35 -10.79
CA GLY A 6 -11.46 -12.01 -10.84
C GLY A 6 -10.46 -10.84 -10.66
N VAL A 7 -9.18 -11.08 -10.34
CA VAL A 7 -8.18 -9.99 -10.21
C VAL A 7 -8.12 -9.10 -11.46
N LEU A 8 -8.14 -9.69 -12.64
CA LEU A 8 -8.09 -8.93 -13.90
C LEU A 8 -9.34 -8.08 -14.13
N SER A 9 -10.52 -8.62 -13.83
CA SER A 9 -11.77 -7.86 -13.96
C SER A 9 -11.86 -6.74 -12.91
N GLU A 10 -11.39 -6.99 -11.70
CA GLU A 10 -11.30 -5.98 -10.64
C GLU A 10 -10.29 -4.89 -11.02
N ALA A 11 -9.09 -5.26 -11.48
CA ALA A 11 -8.08 -4.32 -11.97
C ALA A 11 -8.62 -3.46 -13.11
N TRP A 12 -9.34 -4.06 -14.07
CA TRP A 12 -9.96 -3.33 -15.17
C TRP A 12 -11.08 -2.40 -14.71
N GLY A 13 -11.89 -2.83 -13.73
CA GLY A 13 -12.90 -2.00 -13.10
C GLY A 13 -12.29 -0.76 -12.43
N MET A 14 -11.27 -0.97 -11.58
CA MET A 14 -10.54 0.11 -10.91
C MET A 14 -9.80 1.01 -11.90
N TYR A 15 -9.17 0.42 -12.93
CA TYR A 15 -8.50 1.19 -13.98
C TYR A 15 -9.46 2.17 -14.65
N LYS A 16 -10.67 1.73 -15.03
CA LYS A 16 -11.68 2.61 -15.63
C LYS A 16 -12.22 3.65 -14.65
N ALA A 17 -12.49 3.26 -13.42
CA ALA A 17 -13.04 4.15 -12.40
C ALA A 17 -12.07 5.28 -12.03
N TYR A 18 -10.78 4.97 -11.91
CA TYR A 18 -9.74 5.90 -11.45
C TYR A 18 -8.74 6.26 -12.54
N ALA A 19 -9.07 6.02 -13.81
CA ALA A 19 -8.20 6.28 -14.96
C ALA A 19 -7.57 7.66 -14.92
N ARG A 20 -8.39 8.71 -14.69
CA ARG A 20 -7.91 10.09 -14.67
C ARG A 20 -6.78 10.28 -13.65
N HIS A 21 -6.92 9.78 -12.44
CA HIS A 21 -5.92 9.93 -11.39
C HIS A 21 -4.65 9.12 -11.71
N LEU A 22 -4.81 7.84 -12.00
CA LEU A 22 -3.70 6.93 -12.26
C LEU A 22 -2.89 7.30 -13.50
N LEU A 23 -3.59 7.67 -14.59
CA LEU A 23 -2.94 8.12 -15.83
C LEU A 23 -2.23 9.46 -15.64
N THR A 24 -2.79 10.39 -14.86
CA THR A 24 -2.14 11.68 -14.59
C THR A 24 -0.83 11.49 -13.83
N ILE A 25 -0.76 10.59 -12.85
CA ILE A 25 0.49 10.27 -12.12
C ILE A 25 1.54 9.71 -13.10
N ALA A 26 1.15 8.71 -13.90
CA ALA A 26 2.07 8.08 -14.85
C ALA A 26 2.53 9.08 -15.92
N PHE A 27 1.61 9.84 -16.51
CA PHE A 27 1.90 10.85 -17.52
C PHE A 27 2.84 11.93 -17.00
N ALA A 28 2.59 12.47 -15.81
CA ALA A 28 3.44 13.50 -15.21
C ALA A 28 4.89 13.01 -15.05
N ILE A 29 5.09 11.79 -14.51
CA ILE A 29 6.44 11.24 -14.33
C ILE A 29 7.11 10.96 -15.66
N TYR A 30 6.40 10.37 -16.65
CA TYR A 30 6.96 10.08 -17.96
C TYR A 30 7.30 11.35 -18.75
N VAL A 31 6.46 12.38 -18.72
CA VAL A 31 6.71 13.66 -19.40
C VAL A 31 7.92 14.36 -18.81
N VAL A 32 8.01 14.44 -17.49
CA VAL A 32 9.18 15.05 -16.82
C VAL A 32 10.45 14.29 -17.18
N ALA A 33 10.44 12.95 -17.10
CA ALA A 33 11.58 12.14 -17.49
C ALA A 33 11.95 12.32 -18.97
N ALA A 34 10.97 12.36 -19.86
CA ALA A 34 11.19 12.56 -21.30
C ALA A 34 11.80 13.92 -21.62
N ILE A 35 11.33 15.00 -20.98
CA ILE A 35 11.89 16.35 -21.15
C ILE A 35 13.34 16.38 -20.67
N ILE A 36 13.64 15.84 -19.48
CA ILE A 36 15.01 15.81 -18.95
C ILE A 36 15.92 14.99 -19.88
N THR A 37 15.46 13.82 -20.31
CA THR A 37 16.22 12.96 -21.24
C THR A 37 16.46 13.63 -22.57
N ALA A 38 15.47 14.34 -23.13
CA ALA A 38 15.60 15.08 -24.38
C ALA A 38 16.65 16.21 -24.26
N ILE A 39 16.62 16.97 -23.17
CA ILE A 39 17.61 18.02 -22.91
C ILE A 39 19.02 17.42 -22.77
N LEU A 40 19.17 16.35 -21.99
CA LEU A 40 20.45 15.69 -21.79
C LEU A 40 21.01 15.12 -23.11
N SER A 41 20.16 14.59 -23.98
CA SER A 41 20.57 14.02 -25.27
C SER A 41 21.28 15.04 -26.20
N LEU A 42 21.06 16.34 -26.00
CA LEU A 42 21.77 17.39 -26.73
C LEU A 42 23.28 17.40 -26.46
N ALA A 43 23.73 16.82 -25.33
CA ALA A 43 25.14 16.64 -24.98
C ALA A 43 25.76 15.37 -25.62
N GLY A 44 25.15 14.81 -26.65
CA GLY A 44 25.64 13.65 -27.40
C GLY A 44 25.55 12.34 -26.62
N ALA A 45 26.48 11.41 -26.85
CA ALA A 45 26.42 10.06 -26.27
C ALA A 45 26.45 10.05 -24.74
N PHE A 46 27.23 10.91 -24.13
CA PHE A 46 27.30 11.03 -22.65
C PHE A 46 25.98 11.53 -22.07
N GLY A 47 25.37 12.54 -22.69
CA GLY A 47 24.06 13.04 -22.26
C GLY A 47 22.95 12.00 -22.45
N THR A 48 22.99 11.23 -23.52
CA THR A 48 22.05 10.11 -23.75
C THR A 48 22.17 9.05 -22.65
N LEU A 49 23.39 8.74 -22.21
CA LEU A 49 23.65 7.79 -21.13
C LEU A 49 23.09 8.31 -19.79
N LEU A 50 23.31 9.59 -19.47
CA LEU A 50 22.71 10.21 -18.28
C LEU A 50 21.18 10.24 -18.37
N GLY A 51 20.62 10.53 -19.53
CA GLY A 51 19.17 10.51 -19.76
C GLY A 51 18.55 9.12 -19.54
N SER A 52 19.25 8.07 -19.96
CA SER A 52 18.79 6.69 -19.69
C SER A 52 18.79 6.35 -18.21
N LEU A 53 19.75 6.84 -17.42
CA LEU A 53 19.77 6.69 -15.96
C LEU A 53 18.60 7.45 -15.31
N VAL A 54 18.33 8.67 -15.76
CA VAL A 54 17.16 9.45 -15.29
C VAL A 54 15.87 8.69 -15.57
N SER A 55 15.70 8.17 -16.78
CA SER A 55 14.51 7.37 -17.15
C SER A 55 14.38 6.11 -16.31
N LEU A 56 15.48 5.44 -15.98
CA LEU A 56 15.49 4.27 -15.11
C LEU A 56 15.03 4.61 -13.68
N VAL A 57 15.55 5.69 -13.11
CA VAL A 57 15.15 6.17 -11.77
C VAL A 57 13.68 6.57 -11.78
N ALA A 58 13.22 7.28 -12.81
CA ALA A 58 11.82 7.67 -12.98
C ALA A 58 10.89 6.44 -13.06
N ALA A 59 11.30 5.38 -13.73
CA ALA A 59 10.54 4.13 -13.82
C ALA A 59 10.36 3.46 -12.45
N PHE A 60 11.41 3.43 -11.61
CA PHE A 60 11.30 2.87 -10.26
C PHE A 60 10.47 3.77 -9.32
N LEU A 61 10.60 5.09 -9.45
CA LEU A 61 9.75 6.02 -8.72
C LEU A 61 8.28 5.83 -9.11
N LEU A 62 8.00 5.68 -10.40
CA LEU A 62 6.65 5.43 -10.90
C LEU A 62 6.07 4.13 -10.36
N GLN A 63 6.85 3.04 -10.31
CA GLN A 63 6.39 1.78 -9.73
C GLN A 63 5.95 1.96 -8.27
N ALA A 64 6.76 2.64 -7.45
CA ALA A 64 6.42 2.92 -6.06
C ALA A 64 5.20 3.86 -5.94
N ALA A 65 5.14 4.91 -6.76
CA ALA A 65 4.04 5.88 -6.77
C ALA A 65 2.71 5.23 -7.18
N LEU A 66 2.73 4.35 -8.19
CA LEU A 66 1.52 3.65 -8.60
C LEU A 66 1.01 2.65 -7.55
N VAL A 67 1.90 1.97 -6.81
CA VAL A 67 1.47 1.13 -5.68
C VAL A 67 0.80 1.99 -4.60
N LYS A 68 1.34 3.18 -4.30
CA LYS A 68 0.71 4.15 -3.38
C LYS A 68 -0.64 4.64 -3.90
N ALA A 69 -0.71 4.98 -5.17
CA ALA A 69 -1.97 5.37 -5.81
C ALA A 69 -3.03 4.25 -5.76
N VAL A 70 -2.62 2.99 -5.96
CA VAL A 70 -3.54 1.84 -5.85
C VAL A 70 -4.00 1.63 -4.40
N GLN A 71 -3.13 1.88 -3.42
CA GLN A 71 -3.54 1.88 -2.01
C GLN A 71 -4.62 2.95 -1.74
N ASP A 72 -4.40 4.17 -2.26
CA ASP A 72 -5.28 5.32 -2.08
C ASP A 72 -6.67 5.10 -2.67
N VAL A 73 -6.75 4.56 -3.90
CA VAL A 73 -8.05 4.37 -4.58
C VAL A 73 -8.78 3.09 -4.17
N ARG A 74 -8.18 2.24 -3.34
CA ARG A 74 -8.73 0.92 -3.03
C ARG A 74 -9.97 0.98 -2.13
N ASP A 75 -10.09 1.97 -1.29
CA ASP A 75 -11.26 2.22 -0.44
C ASP A 75 -12.41 2.96 -1.16
N GLY A 76 -12.23 3.23 -2.45
CA GLY A 76 -13.22 3.89 -3.29
C GLY A 76 -13.08 5.41 -3.34
N ARG A 77 -12.02 5.98 -2.77
CA ARG A 77 -11.74 7.42 -2.72
C ARG A 77 -10.40 7.76 -3.37
N VAL A 78 -10.22 9.02 -3.68
CA VAL A 78 -8.95 9.59 -4.12
C VAL A 78 -8.61 10.69 -3.14
N ASP A 79 -7.80 10.36 -2.15
CA ASP A 79 -7.48 11.27 -1.05
C ASP A 79 -6.15 12.00 -1.29
N MET A 80 -5.23 11.40 -2.07
CA MET A 80 -3.93 11.97 -2.38
C MET A 80 -3.90 12.67 -3.74
N SER A 81 -3.30 13.85 -3.78
CA SER A 81 -2.92 14.50 -5.04
C SER A 81 -1.73 13.79 -5.70
N VAL A 82 -1.47 14.10 -6.98
CA VAL A 82 -0.31 13.56 -7.72
C VAL A 82 1.01 13.85 -7.00
N GLY A 83 1.18 15.07 -6.49
CA GLY A 83 2.39 15.49 -5.76
C GLY A 83 2.57 14.75 -4.45
N GLU A 84 1.50 14.56 -3.68
CA GLU A 84 1.50 13.79 -2.42
C GLU A 84 1.81 12.32 -2.67
N THR A 85 1.21 11.73 -3.71
CA THR A 85 1.49 10.33 -4.09
C THR A 85 2.97 10.12 -4.42
N VAL A 86 3.57 11.02 -5.22
CA VAL A 86 5.00 10.97 -5.55
C VAL A 86 5.87 11.20 -4.31
N SER A 87 5.50 12.13 -3.44
CA SER A 87 6.21 12.39 -2.19
C SER A 87 6.17 11.19 -1.25
N ALA A 88 5.02 10.54 -1.14
CA ALA A 88 4.84 9.32 -0.34
C ALA A 88 5.60 8.12 -0.89
N ALA A 89 5.92 8.11 -2.19
CA ALA A 89 6.70 7.05 -2.83
C ALA A 89 8.22 7.22 -2.68
N ARG A 90 8.71 8.46 -2.52
CA ARG A 90 10.16 8.77 -2.45
C ARG A 90 10.96 7.93 -1.45
N PRO A 91 10.49 7.69 -0.21
CA PRO A 91 11.25 6.90 0.76
C PRO A 91 11.56 5.48 0.29
N TYR A 92 10.73 4.93 -0.59
CA TYR A 92 10.86 3.55 -1.08
C TYR A 92 11.72 3.43 -2.34
N LEU A 93 12.09 4.56 -2.99
CA LEU A 93 12.79 4.60 -4.26
C LEU A 93 14.03 3.72 -4.28
N TRP A 94 14.92 3.89 -3.30
CA TRP A 94 16.18 3.16 -3.23
C TRP A 94 15.98 1.66 -3.00
N SER A 95 15.01 1.30 -2.17
CA SER A 95 14.67 -0.11 -1.91
C SER A 95 14.04 -0.77 -3.13
N VAL A 96 13.12 -0.08 -3.83
CA VAL A 96 12.50 -0.58 -5.06
C VAL A 96 13.56 -0.70 -6.17
N MET A 97 14.40 0.32 -6.34
CA MET A 97 15.48 0.30 -7.32
C MET A 97 16.45 -0.85 -7.07
N GLY A 98 16.95 -1.00 -5.83
CA GLY A 98 17.86 -2.07 -5.46
C GLY A 98 17.26 -3.46 -5.68
N ALA A 99 16.03 -3.67 -5.21
CA ALA A 99 15.35 -4.95 -5.39
C ALA A 99 15.05 -5.25 -6.86
N SER A 100 14.57 -4.26 -7.62
CA SER A 100 14.24 -4.45 -9.04
C SER A 100 15.47 -4.72 -9.90
N LEU A 101 16.61 -4.05 -9.63
CA LEU A 101 17.88 -4.31 -10.32
C LEU A 101 18.40 -5.72 -10.00
N LEU A 102 18.42 -6.10 -8.72
CA LEU A 102 18.83 -7.46 -8.31
C LEU A 102 17.93 -8.53 -8.91
N ALA A 103 16.60 -8.32 -8.85
CA ALA A 103 15.64 -9.22 -9.47
C ALA A 103 15.85 -9.31 -10.98
N GLY A 104 16.02 -8.16 -11.65
CA GLY A 104 16.25 -8.10 -13.09
C GLY A 104 17.50 -8.85 -13.53
N ILE A 105 18.62 -8.68 -12.82
CA ILE A 105 19.86 -9.42 -13.08
C ILE A 105 19.66 -10.93 -12.88
N ALA A 106 19.08 -11.33 -11.77
CA ALA A 106 18.88 -12.76 -11.46
C ALA A 106 17.89 -13.41 -12.45
N ILE A 107 16.80 -12.72 -12.80
CA ILE A 107 15.85 -13.19 -13.79
C ILE A 107 16.52 -13.27 -15.18
N GLY A 108 17.27 -12.23 -15.56
CA GLY A 108 18.00 -12.21 -16.83
C GLY A 108 18.99 -13.38 -16.96
N ILE A 109 19.80 -13.62 -15.94
CA ILE A 109 20.70 -14.79 -15.89
C ILE A 109 19.88 -16.09 -15.98
N GLY A 110 18.79 -16.19 -15.22
CA GLY A 110 17.92 -17.36 -15.25
C GLY A 110 17.32 -17.64 -16.62
N LEU A 111 16.90 -16.61 -17.36
CA LEU A 111 16.34 -16.73 -18.71
C LEU A 111 17.41 -17.12 -19.75
N ILE A 112 18.64 -16.57 -19.63
CA ILE A 112 19.75 -16.87 -20.53
C ILE A 112 20.21 -18.31 -20.35
N LEU A 113 20.37 -18.79 -19.10
CA LEU A 113 20.81 -20.15 -18.82
C LEU A 113 19.75 -21.17 -19.23
N VAL A 114 18.54 -21.01 -18.74
CA VAL A 114 17.36 -21.85 -19.06
C VAL A 114 16.11 -21.02 -18.83
N ILE A 115 15.19 -21.01 -19.77
CA ILE A 115 13.96 -20.20 -19.69
C ILE A 115 13.15 -20.50 -18.42
N VAL A 116 13.07 -21.77 -18.01
CA VAL A 116 12.24 -22.22 -16.88
C VAL A 116 12.63 -21.57 -15.54
N PRO A 117 13.94 -21.56 -15.10
CA PRO A 117 14.32 -20.84 -13.88
C PRO A 117 14.02 -19.35 -13.93
N GLY A 118 14.18 -18.69 -15.08
CA GLY A 118 13.85 -17.28 -15.23
C GLY A 118 12.35 -17.03 -15.00
N LEU A 119 11.48 -17.81 -15.62
CA LEU A 119 10.01 -17.73 -15.41
C LEU A 119 9.62 -18.04 -13.97
N PHE A 120 10.30 -18.99 -13.33
CA PHE A 120 10.10 -19.28 -11.92
C PHE A 120 10.45 -18.09 -11.03
N LEU A 121 11.58 -17.41 -11.28
CA LEU A 121 11.98 -16.20 -10.54
C LEU A 121 11.00 -15.05 -10.75
N ILE A 122 10.55 -14.81 -11.98
CA ILE A 122 9.51 -13.82 -12.27
C ILE A 122 8.26 -14.08 -11.42
N THR A 123 7.86 -15.33 -11.29
CA THR A 123 6.67 -15.73 -10.56
C THR A 123 6.81 -15.51 -9.05
N ILE A 124 7.89 -16.00 -8.44
CA ILE A 124 8.07 -15.92 -6.99
C ILE A 124 8.39 -14.51 -6.49
N TRP A 125 8.86 -13.63 -7.37
CA TRP A 125 9.19 -12.25 -7.08
C TRP A 125 8.18 -11.25 -7.67
N ALA A 126 7.03 -11.72 -8.11
CA ALA A 126 5.99 -10.92 -8.75
C ALA A 126 5.50 -9.75 -7.89
N VAL A 127 5.49 -9.88 -6.56
CA VAL A 127 4.94 -8.89 -5.63
C VAL A 127 6.00 -8.17 -4.79
N ILE A 128 7.28 -8.16 -5.22
CA ILE A 128 8.37 -7.46 -4.50
C ILE A 128 8.06 -5.99 -4.28
N VAL A 129 7.61 -5.27 -5.31
CA VAL A 129 7.34 -3.83 -5.21
C VAL A 129 6.19 -3.51 -4.25
N PRO A 130 5.02 -4.16 -4.32
CA PRO A 130 4.00 -4.03 -3.28
C PRO A 130 4.50 -4.36 -1.87
N VAL A 131 5.30 -5.42 -1.70
CA VAL A 131 5.88 -5.77 -0.39
C VAL A 131 6.73 -4.63 0.15
N ILE A 132 7.62 -4.04 -0.66
CA ILE A 132 8.46 -2.92 -0.23
C ILE A 132 7.62 -1.71 0.17
N VAL A 133 6.65 -1.33 -0.67
CA VAL A 133 5.89 -0.07 -0.51
C VAL A 133 4.80 -0.19 0.55
N ILE A 134 4.14 -1.35 0.66
CA ILE A 134 3.01 -1.56 1.57
C ILE A 134 3.48 -2.04 2.94
N GLU A 135 4.36 -3.06 2.98
CA GLU A 135 4.91 -3.60 4.23
C GLU A 135 6.14 -2.80 4.72
N GLN A 136 6.56 -1.76 3.97
CA GLN A 136 7.72 -0.92 4.29
C GLN A 136 9.01 -1.72 4.50
N SER A 137 9.15 -2.81 3.76
CA SER A 137 10.27 -3.74 3.89
C SER A 137 11.51 -3.26 3.13
N GLY A 138 12.69 -3.67 3.59
CA GLY A 138 13.93 -3.43 2.85
C GLY A 138 14.02 -4.27 1.58
N ALA A 139 14.90 -3.86 0.64
CA ALA A 139 15.10 -4.52 -0.64
C ALA A 139 15.35 -6.04 -0.52
N LEU A 140 16.26 -6.47 0.34
CA LEU A 140 16.59 -7.88 0.48
C LEU A 140 15.49 -8.70 1.17
N ALA A 141 14.86 -8.13 2.20
CA ALA A 141 13.77 -8.79 2.92
C ALA A 141 12.55 -9.05 2.00
N SER A 142 12.30 -8.16 1.04
CA SER A 142 11.17 -8.27 0.10
C SER A 142 11.22 -9.52 -0.78
N PHE A 143 12.40 -10.05 -1.11
CA PHE A 143 12.55 -11.29 -1.88
C PHE A 143 12.01 -12.51 -1.12
N GLY A 144 12.41 -12.64 0.15
CA GLY A 144 11.92 -13.70 1.03
C GLY A 144 10.41 -13.61 1.21
N ARG A 145 9.91 -12.41 1.51
CA ARG A 145 8.49 -12.15 1.73
C ARG A 145 7.64 -12.40 0.48
N SER A 146 8.07 -11.94 -0.69
CA SER A 146 7.39 -12.23 -1.95
C SER A 146 7.29 -13.73 -2.22
N ARG A 147 8.41 -14.46 -2.02
CA ARG A 147 8.43 -15.92 -2.16
C ARG A 147 7.47 -16.63 -1.19
N GLU A 148 7.40 -16.20 0.06
CA GLU A 148 6.46 -16.74 1.05
C GLU A 148 5.00 -16.55 0.60
N LEU A 149 4.63 -15.35 0.18
CA LEU A 149 3.29 -15.04 -0.27
C LEU A 149 2.87 -15.86 -1.49
N VAL A 150 3.76 -16.08 -2.44
CA VAL A 150 3.51 -16.84 -3.66
C VAL A 150 3.53 -18.35 -3.41
N ARG A 151 4.17 -18.82 -2.33
CA ARG A 151 4.32 -20.24 -2.03
C ARG A 151 2.96 -20.96 -2.02
N GLY A 152 2.89 -22.09 -2.71
CA GLY A 152 1.66 -22.89 -2.86
C GLY A 152 0.65 -22.36 -3.89
N ARG A 153 0.88 -21.13 -4.43
CA ARG A 153 -0.02 -20.48 -5.40
C ARG A 153 0.72 -20.06 -6.69
N GLY A 154 1.96 -20.48 -6.87
CA GLY A 154 2.81 -20.04 -7.97
C GLY A 154 2.18 -20.21 -9.34
N TRP A 155 1.48 -21.32 -9.63
CA TRP A 155 0.83 -21.53 -10.92
C TRP A 155 -0.30 -20.52 -11.21
N HIS A 156 -1.03 -20.09 -10.18
CA HIS A 156 -2.06 -19.07 -10.34
C HIS A 156 -1.47 -17.68 -10.58
N VAL A 157 -0.40 -17.34 -9.84
CA VAL A 157 0.34 -16.08 -10.04
C VAL A 157 0.94 -16.08 -11.45
N PHE A 158 1.63 -17.15 -11.84
CA PHE A 158 2.21 -17.29 -13.18
C PHE A 158 1.15 -17.12 -14.27
N GLY A 159 0.04 -17.84 -14.18
CA GLY A 159 -1.04 -17.72 -15.15
C GLY A 159 -1.61 -16.29 -15.26
N THR A 160 -1.79 -15.61 -14.12
CA THR A 160 -2.20 -14.20 -14.12
C THR A 160 -1.18 -13.31 -14.82
N LEU A 161 0.12 -13.47 -14.53
CA LEU A 161 1.19 -12.70 -15.16
C LEU A 161 1.27 -12.95 -16.66
N VAL A 162 1.13 -14.20 -17.11
CA VAL A 162 1.13 -14.56 -18.54
C VAL A 162 -0.02 -13.88 -19.27
N ILE A 163 -1.23 -13.90 -18.71
CA ILE A 163 -2.38 -13.23 -19.32
C ILE A 163 -2.12 -11.73 -19.43
N VAL A 164 -1.64 -11.09 -18.37
CA VAL A 164 -1.28 -9.68 -18.37
C VAL A 164 -0.23 -9.39 -19.45
N TYR A 165 0.83 -10.19 -19.50
CA TYR A 165 1.91 -10.02 -20.47
C TYR A 165 1.39 -10.12 -21.91
N VAL A 166 0.52 -11.08 -22.21
CA VAL A 166 -0.09 -11.23 -23.55
C VAL A 166 -0.95 -10.01 -23.90
N ILE A 167 -1.76 -9.52 -22.98
CA ILE A 167 -2.57 -8.30 -23.18
C ILE A 167 -1.64 -7.12 -23.50
N LEU A 168 -0.59 -6.93 -22.71
CA LEU A 168 0.36 -5.84 -22.86
C LEU A 168 1.16 -5.94 -24.17
N LEU A 169 1.52 -7.16 -24.58
CA LEU A 169 2.18 -7.40 -25.85
C LEU A 169 1.30 -6.95 -27.01
N VAL A 170 0.02 -7.32 -27.02
CA VAL A 170 -0.94 -6.90 -28.05
C VAL A 170 -1.07 -5.37 -28.07
N VAL A 171 -1.24 -4.73 -26.90
CA VAL A 171 -1.33 -3.27 -26.79
C VAL A 171 -0.06 -2.59 -27.33
N ASN A 172 1.13 -3.10 -26.98
CA ASN A 172 2.39 -2.55 -27.48
C ASN A 172 2.55 -2.70 -29.00
N ILE A 173 2.16 -3.86 -29.57
CA ILE A 173 2.17 -4.06 -31.01
C ILE A 173 1.25 -3.06 -31.71
N VAL A 174 0.02 -2.91 -31.25
CA VAL A 174 -0.95 -1.97 -31.83
C VAL A 174 -0.44 -0.54 -31.76
N LEU A 175 0.06 -0.09 -30.62
CA LEU A 175 0.64 1.25 -30.46
C LEU A 175 1.88 1.42 -31.35
N GLY A 176 2.75 0.43 -31.39
CA GLY A 176 3.94 0.45 -32.26
C GLY A 176 3.57 0.62 -33.73
N LEU A 177 2.55 -0.11 -34.22
CA LEU A 177 2.05 0.04 -35.60
C LEU A 177 1.48 1.44 -35.86
N ILE A 178 0.71 2.01 -34.93
CA ILE A 178 0.16 3.35 -35.04
C ILE A 178 1.27 4.39 -35.14
N PHE A 179 2.29 4.31 -34.29
CA PHE A 179 3.38 5.27 -34.22
C PHE A 179 4.48 5.05 -35.26
N SER A 180 4.49 3.89 -35.94
CA SER A 180 5.45 3.63 -37.06
C SER A 180 5.28 4.54 -38.24
N ALA A 181 4.11 5.19 -38.39
CA ALA A 181 3.86 6.16 -39.43
C ALA A 181 4.53 7.55 -39.21
N LEU A 182 5.06 7.77 -37.98
CA LEU A 182 5.75 9.01 -37.61
C LEU A 182 7.27 8.92 -37.86
N PRO A 183 7.98 10.07 -38.03
CA PRO A 183 9.43 10.07 -38.04
C PRO A 183 10.01 9.39 -36.80
N HIS A 184 11.04 8.56 -36.99
CA HIS A 184 11.55 7.60 -36.00
C HIS A 184 11.78 8.20 -34.59
N VAL A 185 12.36 9.39 -34.50
CA VAL A 185 12.66 10.05 -33.19
C VAL A 185 11.38 10.49 -32.50
N LEU A 186 10.44 11.07 -33.22
CA LEU A 186 9.15 11.51 -32.66
C LEU A 186 8.26 10.31 -32.36
N GLY A 187 8.20 9.35 -33.28
CA GLY A 187 7.39 8.14 -33.11
C GLY A 187 7.81 7.29 -31.90
N SER A 188 9.11 7.08 -31.71
CA SER A 188 9.62 6.30 -30.60
C SER A 188 9.43 7.01 -29.24
N GLY A 189 9.69 8.30 -29.17
CA GLY A 189 9.51 9.08 -27.94
C GLY A 189 8.04 9.16 -27.52
N LEU A 190 7.15 9.48 -28.46
CA LEU A 190 5.72 9.58 -28.21
C LEU A 190 5.10 8.22 -27.87
N SER A 191 5.50 7.16 -28.58
CA SER A 191 5.10 5.79 -28.30
C SER A 191 5.50 5.37 -26.88
N SER A 192 6.71 5.67 -26.43
CA SER A 192 7.20 5.32 -25.10
C SER A 192 6.38 6.01 -24.00
N VAL A 193 6.12 7.31 -24.13
CA VAL A 193 5.34 8.07 -23.14
C VAL A 193 3.90 7.57 -23.11
N ILE A 194 3.26 7.38 -24.25
CA ILE A 194 1.85 6.95 -24.32
C ILE A 194 1.70 5.51 -23.84
N SER A 195 2.53 4.59 -24.35
CA SER A 195 2.51 3.18 -23.90
C SER A 195 2.77 3.07 -22.40
N GLY A 196 3.81 3.76 -21.92
CA GLY A 196 4.13 3.77 -20.50
C GLY A 196 2.99 4.31 -19.63
N THR A 197 2.40 5.44 -20.05
CA THR A 197 1.27 6.05 -19.32
C THR A 197 0.06 5.12 -19.25
N LEU A 198 -0.28 4.45 -20.33
CA LEU A 198 -1.44 3.54 -20.36
C LEU A 198 -1.18 2.21 -19.65
N ILE A 199 0.00 1.65 -19.82
CA ILE A 199 0.32 0.29 -19.39
C ILE A 199 0.69 0.23 -17.91
N SER A 200 1.54 1.17 -17.44
CA SER A 200 2.09 1.07 -16.06
C SER A 200 1.03 1.07 -14.97
N PRO A 201 -0.04 1.89 -15.01
CA PRO A 201 -1.08 1.84 -14.00
C PRO A 201 -1.84 0.51 -13.98
N PHE A 202 -2.07 -0.09 -15.16
CA PHE A 202 -2.75 -1.38 -15.22
C PHE A 202 -1.90 -2.50 -14.60
N ILE A 203 -0.60 -2.53 -14.90
CA ILE A 203 0.33 -3.48 -14.26
C ILE A 203 0.33 -3.29 -12.74
N ALA A 204 0.46 -2.05 -12.28
CA ALA A 204 0.48 -1.74 -10.86
C ALA A 204 -0.80 -2.18 -10.14
N LEU A 205 -1.97 -1.97 -10.75
CA LEU A 205 -3.25 -2.47 -10.24
C LEU A 205 -3.23 -3.99 -10.12
N VAL A 206 -2.89 -4.71 -11.19
CA VAL A 206 -2.90 -6.18 -11.17
C VAL A 206 -1.93 -6.72 -10.11
N VAL A 207 -0.68 -6.24 -10.09
CA VAL A 207 0.34 -6.74 -9.16
C VAL A 207 -0.01 -6.42 -7.71
N THR A 208 -0.57 -5.23 -7.45
CA THR A 208 -1.00 -4.84 -6.11
C THR A 208 -2.24 -5.63 -5.65
N LEU A 209 -3.20 -5.87 -6.53
CA LEU A 209 -4.36 -6.72 -6.22
C LEU A 209 -3.94 -8.18 -6.00
N VAL A 210 -3.01 -8.72 -6.79
CA VAL A 210 -2.42 -10.04 -6.54
C VAL A 210 -1.81 -10.09 -5.15
N TYR A 211 -1.01 -9.08 -4.77
CA TYR A 211 -0.44 -9.00 -3.44
C TYR A 211 -1.51 -9.06 -2.34
N TYR A 212 -2.56 -8.24 -2.42
CA TYR A 212 -3.62 -8.24 -1.42
C TYR A 212 -4.38 -9.56 -1.33
N ARG A 213 -4.62 -10.22 -2.47
CA ARG A 213 -5.25 -11.54 -2.49
C ARG A 213 -4.34 -12.61 -1.87
N LEU A 214 -3.03 -12.52 -2.07
CA LEU A 214 -2.07 -13.44 -1.46
C LEU A 214 -1.97 -13.23 0.06
N VAL A 215 -1.94 -11.99 0.53
CA VAL A 215 -1.93 -11.67 1.96
C VAL A 215 -3.22 -12.11 2.63
N GLY A 216 -4.39 -11.80 2.06
CA GLY A 216 -5.69 -12.18 2.62
C GLY A 216 -5.96 -13.69 2.63
N SER A 217 -5.18 -14.47 1.90
CA SER A 217 -5.27 -15.93 1.86
C SER A 217 -4.04 -16.65 2.48
N ALA A 218 -3.07 -15.89 3.02
CA ALA A 218 -1.99 -16.45 3.81
C ALA A 218 -2.55 -16.94 5.16
N PRO A 219 -2.11 -18.11 5.68
CA PRO A 219 -2.39 -18.47 7.06
C PRO A 219 -1.85 -17.33 7.93
N THR A 220 -2.67 -16.83 8.83
CA THR A 220 -2.22 -15.86 9.84
C THR A 220 -1.01 -16.48 10.53
N PRO A 221 0.16 -15.81 10.61
CA PRO A 221 1.25 -16.33 11.44
C PRO A 221 0.69 -16.41 12.85
N SER A 222 0.60 -17.61 13.41
CA SER A 222 0.33 -17.79 14.83
C SER A 222 1.45 -17.02 15.53
N ALA A 223 1.08 -16.01 16.32
CA ALA A 223 2.05 -15.31 17.15
C ALA A 223 2.80 -16.36 17.98
N PRO A 224 4.14 -16.26 18.11
CA PRO A 224 4.88 -17.20 18.95
C PRO A 224 4.40 -16.98 20.40
N GLY A 225 3.49 -17.84 20.90
CA GLY A 225 3.00 -17.78 22.27
C GLY A 225 1.50 -18.05 22.47
N GLU A 226 0.66 -18.09 21.46
CA GLU A 226 -0.77 -18.41 21.63
C GLU A 226 -1.05 -19.91 21.43
N ASN A 227 -0.49 -20.71 22.34
CA ASN A 227 -1.00 -22.03 22.65
C ASN A 227 -1.87 -21.92 23.92
N TYR A 228 -2.96 -21.15 23.83
CA TYR A 228 -4.02 -21.19 24.82
C TYR A 228 -5.22 -21.89 24.24
N GLY A 229 -5.52 -23.02 24.87
CA GLY A 229 -6.66 -23.89 24.58
C GLY A 229 -7.97 -23.11 24.43
N GLY A 230 -8.79 -23.61 23.52
CA GLY A 230 -10.04 -23.11 23.07
C GLY A 230 -10.91 -22.43 24.13
N PHE A 231 -11.05 -21.12 23.95
CA PHE A 231 -12.25 -20.43 24.39
C PHE A 231 -13.00 -19.98 23.14
N GLN A 232 -14.04 -20.73 22.84
CA GLN A 232 -15.05 -20.29 21.89
C GLN A 232 -15.62 -18.98 22.40
N GLN A 233 -15.52 -17.91 21.58
CA GLN A 233 -16.27 -16.68 21.84
C GLN A 233 -17.75 -17.01 21.92
N PRO A 234 -18.47 -16.58 22.98
CA PRO A 234 -19.91 -16.73 23.02
C PRO A 234 -20.53 -15.83 21.93
N PRO A 235 -21.64 -16.29 21.30
CA PRO A 235 -22.33 -15.52 20.28
C PRO A 235 -22.86 -14.21 20.88
N GLN A 236 -22.52 -13.08 20.25
CA GLN A 236 -23.13 -11.79 20.55
C GLN A 236 -24.56 -11.80 20.03
N GLY A 237 -25.49 -11.98 20.94
CA GLY A 237 -26.94 -11.89 20.65
C GLY A 237 -27.64 -11.29 21.86
N GLY A 238 -28.12 -10.13 21.69
CA GLY A 238 -28.81 -9.10 22.36
C GLY A 238 -29.76 -9.37 23.51
N ALA A 239 -29.84 -8.30 24.29
CA ALA A 239 -30.92 -7.68 25.04
C ALA A 239 -31.10 -8.06 26.53
N PRO A 240 -31.56 -7.09 27.31
CA PRO A 240 -31.35 -7.01 28.74
C PRO A 240 -32.57 -7.50 29.54
N TYR A 241 -32.36 -8.04 30.72
CA TYR A 241 -33.27 -7.83 31.90
C TYR A 241 -32.75 -8.55 33.14
N GLY A 242 -32.53 -7.81 34.17
CA GLY A 242 -32.84 -7.86 35.56
C GLY A 242 -32.77 -9.17 36.37
N GLY A 243 -32.06 -9.07 37.50
CA GLY A 243 -32.54 -9.71 38.70
C GLY A 243 -31.73 -10.91 39.22
N GLY A 244 -31.16 -10.73 40.44
CA GLY A 244 -31.09 -11.84 41.39
C GLY A 244 -29.72 -12.46 41.59
N PHE A 245 -29.02 -12.04 42.62
CA PHE A 245 -27.92 -12.77 43.24
C PHE A 245 -28.43 -14.12 43.77
N GLN A 246 -27.88 -15.23 43.33
CA GLN A 246 -27.97 -16.52 44.02
C GLN A 246 -26.57 -17.06 44.22
N GLU A 247 -26.19 -17.25 45.49
CA GLU A 247 -25.00 -17.95 45.90
C GLU A 247 -25.04 -19.42 45.43
N PRO A 248 -23.92 -20.00 44.99
CA PRO A 248 -23.86 -21.42 44.69
C PRO A 248 -23.67 -22.23 45.99
N PRO A 249 -24.32 -23.40 46.12
CA PRO A 249 -24.26 -24.24 47.30
C PRO A 249 -22.91 -24.91 47.47
N GLN A 250 -22.41 -24.91 48.70
CA GLN A 250 -21.28 -25.71 49.16
C GLN A 250 -21.63 -27.19 49.11
N SER A 251 -20.90 -27.98 48.32
CA SER A 251 -20.92 -29.44 48.47
C SER A 251 -19.58 -29.92 49.06
N SER A 252 -19.67 -30.38 50.28
CA SER A 252 -18.69 -31.21 50.96
C SER A 252 -18.55 -32.58 50.28
N GLY A 253 -17.31 -32.91 49.82
CA GLY A 253 -17.00 -34.24 49.29
C GLY A 253 -15.50 -34.51 49.41
N THR A 254 -15.14 -35.20 50.45
CA THR A 254 -13.83 -35.81 50.74
C THR A 254 -13.50 -36.88 49.69
N TYR A 255 -12.35 -36.80 48.98
CA TYR A 255 -11.61 -37.99 48.51
C TYR A 255 -10.17 -37.67 48.08
N GLY A 256 -9.21 -38.37 48.72
CA GLY A 256 -8.04 -38.99 48.10
C GLY A 256 -6.86 -38.09 47.69
N GLY A 257 -5.82 -38.12 48.56
CA GLY A 257 -4.54 -37.44 48.34
C GLY A 257 -3.73 -37.94 47.17
N TYR A 258 -3.05 -36.98 46.54
CA TYR A 258 -1.85 -37.23 45.74
C TYR A 258 -0.66 -36.46 46.34
N PRO A 259 0.56 -37.03 46.32
CA PRO A 259 1.73 -36.42 46.96
C PRO A 259 2.19 -35.18 46.24
N GLN A 260 2.52 -34.13 47.00
CA GLN A 260 3.15 -32.91 46.50
C GLN A 260 4.57 -33.17 45.99
N PRO A 261 4.98 -32.59 44.89
CA PRO A 261 6.39 -32.58 44.50
C PRO A 261 7.19 -31.61 45.39
N PRO A 262 8.49 -31.86 45.63
CA PRO A 262 9.30 -31.11 46.57
C PRO A 262 9.52 -29.67 46.14
N GLN A 263 9.39 -28.76 47.10
CA GLN A 263 9.75 -27.35 46.94
C GLN A 263 11.26 -27.21 46.80
N GLN A 264 11.72 -26.72 45.66
CA GLN A 264 13.10 -26.24 45.52
C GLN A 264 13.20 -24.83 46.11
N GLN A 265 13.98 -24.75 47.19
CA GLN A 265 14.42 -23.50 47.80
C GLN A 265 15.39 -22.74 46.90
N GLY A 266 15.12 -21.43 46.74
CA GLY A 266 16.14 -20.41 46.84
C GLY A 266 17.08 -20.20 45.64
N GLY A 267 16.85 -19.15 44.94
CA GLY A 267 17.82 -18.48 44.07
C GLY A 267 17.33 -17.06 43.82
N GLY A 268 17.69 -16.15 44.72
CA GLY A 268 17.34 -14.73 44.56
C GLY A 268 18.08 -14.11 43.40
N TYR A 269 17.35 -13.51 42.48
CA TYR A 269 17.92 -12.61 41.46
C TYR A 269 18.12 -11.24 42.08
N PRO A 270 19.26 -10.56 41.86
CA PRO A 270 19.49 -9.19 42.32
C PRO A 270 18.57 -8.21 41.59
N GLN A 271 17.90 -7.37 42.38
CA GLN A 271 17.12 -6.25 41.83
C GLN A 271 18.06 -5.24 41.19
N PRO A 272 17.66 -4.64 40.01
CA PRO A 272 18.38 -3.53 39.45
C PRO A 272 18.24 -2.30 40.34
N PRO A 273 19.29 -1.41 40.39
CA PRO A 273 19.29 -0.25 41.26
C PRO A 273 18.21 0.76 40.87
N GLN A 274 17.45 1.20 41.89
CA GLN A 274 16.53 2.32 41.76
C GLN A 274 17.32 3.61 41.49
N GLN A 275 17.17 4.17 40.34
CA GLN A 275 17.63 5.54 40.04
C GLN A 275 16.72 6.52 40.78
N GLN A 276 17.30 7.20 41.76
CA GLN A 276 16.73 8.35 42.45
C GLN A 276 16.42 9.47 41.46
N GLY A 277 15.26 10.10 41.68
CA GLY A 277 14.67 11.11 40.86
C GLY A 277 15.55 12.32 40.62
N GLY A 278 15.66 12.72 39.37
CA GLY A 278 16.04 14.05 38.91
C GLY A 278 14.78 14.76 38.43
N GLY A 279 14.33 15.77 39.23
CA GLY A 279 13.17 16.58 38.90
C GLY A 279 13.40 17.39 37.63
N TYR A 280 12.43 17.33 36.72
CA TYR A 280 12.37 18.28 35.62
C TYR A 280 11.89 19.65 36.11
N PRO A 281 12.49 20.77 35.69
CA PRO A 281 11.99 22.09 36.04
C PRO A 281 10.67 22.39 35.35
N GLN A 282 9.70 22.84 36.14
CA GLN A 282 8.44 23.35 35.64
C GLN A 282 8.65 24.65 34.86
N PRO A 283 7.92 24.89 33.76
CA PRO A 283 7.93 26.19 33.09
C PRO A 283 7.25 27.25 33.99
N PRO A 284 7.69 28.55 33.93
CA PRO A 284 7.17 29.58 34.81
C PRO A 284 5.71 29.92 34.49
N GLN A 285 4.89 29.91 35.54
CA GLN A 285 3.54 30.45 35.51
C GLN A 285 3.61 31.97 35.37
N GLN A 286 3.17 32.50 34.26
CA GLN A 286 2.91 33.94 34.13
C GLN A 286 1.61 34.27 34.87
N GLY A 287 1.79 35.23 35.78
CA GLY A 287 0.80 35.73 36.69
C GLY A 287 -0.44 36.33 35.99
N GLY A 288 -1.58 36.04 36.57
CA GLY A 288 -2.84 36.63 36.21
C GLY A 288 -2.85 38.14 36.44
N GLN A 289 -3.28 38.89 35.42
CA GLN A 289 -3.79 40.25 35.63
C GLN A 289 -5.29 40.27 35.34
N ASN A 290 -5.97 40.47 36.44
CA ASN A 290 -7.40 40.68 36.54
C ASN A 290 -7.73 42.09 35.99
N TYR A 291 -8.47 42.22 34.92
CA TYR A 291 -9.16 43.46 34.57
C TYR A 291 -10.65 43.22 34.45
N GLY A 292 -11.31 44.07 35.22
CA GLY A 292 -12.70 44.13 35.59
C GLY A 292 -13.69 44.16 34.43
N GLY A 293 -14.86 43.70 34.76
CA GLY A 293 -16.03 43.65 33.93
C GLY A 293 -16.56 45.01 33.45
N GLN A 294 -17.21 44.97 32.32
CA GLN A 294 -18.30 45.87 32.01
C GLN A 294 -19.40 45.13 31.26
N ASN A 295 -20.51 45.12 31.92
CA ASN A 295 -21.81 44.63 31.52
C ASN A 295 -22.49 45.67 30.60
N TYR A 296 -22.88 45.28 29.37
CA TYR A 296 -23.95 45.98 28.67
C TYR A 296 -24.82 44.95 27.97
N GLY A 297 -26.05 45.01 28.46
CA GLY A 297 -27.20 44.33 27.99
C GLY A 297 -27.81 44.96 26.73
N GLY A 298 -28.76 44.24 26.17
CA GLY A 298 -29.71 44.79 25.24
C GLY A 298 -29.89 44.01 23.94
N GLN A 299 -30.83 43.06 23.97
CA GLN A 299 -31.58 42.74 22.74
C GLN A 299 -32.54 43.93 22.45
N PRO A 300 -32.99 44.13 21.19
CA PRO A 300 -34.33 43.67 20.89
C PRO A 300 -34.53 43.00 19.52
N GLN A 301 -35.63 42.27 19.49
CA GLN A 301 -36.24 41.59 18.35
C GLN A 301 -36.94 42.52 17.36
N GLY A 302 -37.02 42.06 16.09
CA GLY A 302 -38.13 42.08 15.17
C GLY A 302 -38.23 43.27 14.22
N PRO A 303 -39.11 43.28 13.21
CA PRO A 303 -39.89 42.18 12.63
C PRO A 303 -39.77 42.05 11.09
N TYR A 304 -40.44 41.06 10.56
CA TYR A 304 -40.86 40.76 9.18
C TYR A 304 -41.24 41.99 8.34
N GLU A 305 -40.85 41.94 7.07
CA GLU A 305 -41.71 42.37 5.97
C GLU A 305 -41.27 41.67 4.68
N GLY A 306 -42.25 40.98 4.09
CA GLY A 306 -42.16 40.37 2.80
C GLY A 306 -42.57 41.36 1.73
N GLU A 307 -42.03 41.20 0.57
CA GLU A 307 -42.65 41.68 -0.66
C GLU A 307 -42.48 40.66 -1.80
N ASN A 308 -43.63 40.31 -2.30
CA ASN A 308 -44.00 39.46 -3.40
C ASN A 308 -44.21 40.33 -4.65
N TYR A 309 -43.56 40.03 -5.75
CA TYR A 309 -43.99 40.43 -7.12
C TYR A 309 -43.37 39.37 -8.06
N GLY A 310 -44.14 38.55 -8.72
CA GLY A 310 -45.12 38.91 -9.72
C GLY A 310 -44.50 38.70 -11.10
N GLY A 311 -44.86 37.56 -11.74
CA GLY A 311 -44.48 37.03 -13.00
C GLY A 311 -44.68 37.91 -14.24
N HIS A 312 -44.08 37.51 -15.34
CA HIS A 312 -44.67 37.64 -16.67
C HIS A 312 -44.09 36.59 -17.64
N GLN A 313 -45.04 36.11 -18.43
CA GLN A 313 -45.05 35.13 -19.49
C GLN A 313 -44.19 35.51 -20.70
N GLN A 314 -43.93 34.48 -21.43
CA GLN A 314 -43.44 34.32 -22.80
C GLN A 314 -44.01 35.27 -23.88
N PRO A 315 -43.48 35.31 -25.09
CA PRO A 315 -43.53 34.20 -26.05
C PRO A 315 -42.21 33.63 -26.46
#